data_d8713459d4c16659a114ef069eb984ff
#
_entry.id   d8713459d4c16659a114ef069eb984ff
#
_cell.length_a   1.000
_cell.length_b   1.000
_cell.length_c   1.000
_cell.angle_alpha   90.00
_cell.angle_beta   90.00
_cell.angle_gamma   90.00
#
_symmetry.space_group_name_H-M   'P 1'
#
loop_
_entity.id
_entity.type
_entity.pdbx_description
1 polymer ?
#
loop_
_entity_poly.entity_id
_entity_poly.type
_entity_poly.pdbx_seq_one_letter_code
_entity_poly.pdbx_strand_id
1 'polypeptide(L)'
;VTVTVNGQTVVSGSQYDKMELMENPETGVVDLRWISSNESVNLTTGALKASVDYTNGRGPNLKNPGESTVKGFLYYQDKLNTFAQTFADTVNNIIPELDENGDPVVDADDNPVYRKLLGAYDPASGKVKLDQSITADNISITDTWSKDPSYIIYQKTGDLPVYGFPTFY
;
A
#
# COMPACT_ATOMS: atom_id res chain seq x y z
N VAL A 1 -1.58 -47.50 -7.39
CA VAL A 1 -1.99 -46.29 -8.16
C VAL A 1 -0.85 -45.29 -8.06
N THR A 2 -0.44 -44.74 -9.18
CA THR A 2 0.53 -43.65 -9.25
C THR A 2 -0.15 -42.42 -9.85
N VAL A 3 0.01 -41.28 -9.23
CA VAL A 3 -0.48 -39.98 -9.74
C VAL A 3 0.71 -39.06 -9.91
N THR A 4 0.79 -38.42 -11.06
CA THR A 4 1.85 -37.46 -11.38
C THR A 4 1.28 -36.10 -11.75
N VAL A 5 2.00 -35.04 -11.37
CA VAL A 5 1.74 -33.65 -11.80
C VAL A 5 3.00 -33.13 -12.51
N ASN A 6 2.86 -32.82 -13.78
CA ASN A 6 4.00 -32.38 -14.65
C ASN A 6 5.26 -33.25 -14.54
N GLY A 7 5.08 -34.57 -14.51
CA GLY A 7 6.19 -35.53 -14.42
C GLY A 7 6.68 -35.83 -13.00
N GLN A 8 6.26 -35.11 -12.01
CA GLN A 8 6.59 -35.39 -10.60
C GLN A 8 5.52 -36.29 -9.98
N THR A 9 5.95 -37.35 -9.31
CA THR A 9 5.04 -38.29 -8.66
C THR A 9 4.52 -37.70 -7.35
N VAL A 10 3.19 -37.51 -7.28
CA VAL A 10 2.48 -37.00 -6.10
C VAL A 10 2.00 -38.14 -5.21
N VAL A 11 1.58 -39.24 -5.81
CA VAL A 11 1.12 -40.44 -5.09
C VAL A 11 1.81 -41.65 -5.70
N SER A 12 2.38 -42.50 -4.88
CA SER A 12 2.93 -43.80 -5.25
C SER A 12 2.56 -44.86 -4.21
N GLY A 13 1.60 -45.71 -4.53
CA GLY A 13 1.09 -46.71 -3.59
C GLY A 13 0.41 -46.07 -2.39
N SER A 14 0.99 -46.21 -1.20
CA SER A 14 0.55 -45.58 0.04
C SER A 14 1.29 -44.30 0.41
N GLN A 15 2.28 -43.93 -0.37
CA GLN A 15 3.05 -42.69 -0.14
C GLN A 15 2.46 -41.54 -0.98
N TYR A 16 2.46 -40.36 -0.41
CA TYR A 16 2.00 -39.14 -1.09
C TYR A 16 2.87 -37.95 -0.69
N ASP A 17 3.03 -37.00 -1.60
CA ASP A 17 3.62 -35.70 -1.32
C ASP A 17 2.53 -34.64 -1.16
N LYS A 18 2.85 -33.57 -0.44
CA LYS A 18 1.95 -32.45 -0.22
C LYS A 18 2.54 -31.17 -0.81
N MET A 19 1.66 -30.24 -1.11
CA MET A 19 2.02 -28.90 -1.58
C MET A 19 1.69 -27.89 -0.49
N GLU A 20 2.49 -26.83 -0.42
CA GLU A 20 2.23 -25.67 0.42
C GLU A 20 2.41 -24.38 -0.37
N LEU A 21 1.71 -23.31 0.05
CA LEU A 21 1.90 -21.98 -0.47
C LEU A 21 2.90 -21.25 0.41
N MET A 22 3.95 -20.71 -0.22
CA MET A 22 4.96 -19.87 0.42
C MET A 22 4.82 -18.47 -0.14
N GLU A 23 4.62 -17.48 0.73
CA GLU A 23 4.61 -16.07 0.36
C GLU A 23 5.97 -15.45 0.65
N ASN A 24 6.48 -14.69 -0.31
CA ASN A 24 7.63 -13.82 -0.09
C ASN A 24 7.14 -12.51 0.55
N PRO A 25 7.48 -12.23 1.82
CA PRO A 25 6.96 -11.07 2.55
C PRO A 25 7.42 -9.72 1.99
N GLU A 26 8.50 -9.69 1.21
CA GLU A 26 9.01 -8.45 0.60
C GLU A 26 8.30 -8.11 -0.70
N THR A 27 7.88 -9.12 -1.46
CA THR A 27 7.33 -8.93 -2.81
C THR A 27 5.84 -9.22 -2.91
N GLY A 28 5.27 -9.95 -1.93
CA GLY A 28 3.91 -10.48 -1.95
C GLY A 28 3.69 -11.60 -2.96
N VAL A 29 4.77 -12.08 -3.60
CA VAL A 29 4.71 -13.20 -4.57
C VAL A 29 4.53 -14.50 -3.82
N VAL A 30 3.52 -15.28 -4.19
CA VAL A 30 3.30 -16.63 -3.68
C VAL A 30 3.88 -17.68 -4.63
N ASP A 31 4.52 -18.68 -4.04
CA ASP A 31 5.06 -19.85 -4.73
C ASP A 31 4.43 -21.12 -4.15
N LEU A 32 4.00 -22.02 -5.02
CA LEU A 32 3.51 -23.33 -4.64
C LEU A 32 4.67 -24.31 -4.63
N ARG A 33 4.96 -24.93 -3.48
CA ARG A 33 6.11 -25.82 -3.30
C ARG A 33 5.71 -27.21 -2.84
N TRP A 34 6.55 -28.18 -3.17
CA TRP A 34 6.50 -29.51 -2.59
C TRP A 34 7.09 -29.52 -1.20
N ILE A 35 6.36 -30.07 -0.23
CA ILE A 35 6.86 -30.12 1.17
C ILE A 35 8.09 -31.02 1.27
N SER A 36 8.15 -32.11 0.50
CA SER A 36 9.26 -33.07 0.59
C SER A 36 10.61 -32.53 0.09
N SER A 37 10.59 -31.73 -0.98
CA SER A 37 11.81 -31.22 -1.63
C SER A 37 12.02 -29.72 -1.50
N ASN A 38 11.00 -28.98 -1.07
CA ASN A 38 10.97 -27.51 -1.06
C ASN A 38 11.17 -26.88 -2.46
N GLU A 39 10.97 -27.66 -3.52
CA GLU A 39 11.04 -27.18 -4.89
C GLU A 39 9.70 -26.63 -5.36
N SER A 40 9.74 -25.60 -6.23
CA SER A 40 8.53 -25.02 -6.82
C SER A 40 7.77 -26.05 -7.65
N VAL A 41 6.46 -26.07 -7.50
CA VAL A 41 5.57 -26.91 -8.32
C VAL A 41 5.43 -26.29 -9.69
N ASN A 42 5.95 -26.96 -10.72
CA ASN A 42 5.87 -26.46 -12.09
C ASN A 42 4.45 -26.61 -12.66
N LEU A 43 3.61 -25.60 -12.47
CA LEU A 43 2.27 -25.54 -13.04
C LEU A 43 2.31 -24.92 -14.44
N THR A 44 1.82 -25.66 -15.45
CA THR A 44 1.77 -25.15 -16.83
C THR A 44 0.39 -24.70 -17.26
N THR A 45 -0.67 -25.33 -16.75
CA THR A 45 -2.08 -25.06 -17.09
C THR A 45 -3.02 -25.38 -15.94
N GLY A 46 -4.30 -25.08 -16.12
CA GLY A 46 -5.38 -25.45 -15.19
C GLY A 46 -5.72 -24.35 -14.18
N ALA A 47 -6.78 -24.61 -13.41
CA ALA A 47 -7.33 -23.63 -12.45
C ALA A 47 -6.32 -23.20 -11.38
N LEU A 48 -5.51 -24.12 -10.89
CA LEU A 48 -4.49 -23.82 -9.89
C LEU A 48 -3.42 -22.87 -10.45
N LYS A 49 -2.93 -23.12 -11.66
CA LYS A 49 -2.02 -22.19 -12.35
C LYS A 49 -2.64 -20.83 -12.54
N ALA A 50 -3.90 -20.75 -12.99
CA ALA A 50 -4.60 -19.49 -13.16
C ALA A 50 -4.78 -18.74 -11.85
N SER A 51 -5.04 -19.44 -10.73
CA SER A 51 -5.13 -18.82 -9.39
C SER A 51 -3.80 -18.25 -8.94
N VAL A 52 -2.69 -18.98 -9.11
CA VAL A 52 -1.35 -18.48 -8.78
C VAL A 52 -0.98 -17.28 -9.65
N ASP A 53 -1.26 -17.35 -10.97
CA ASP A 53 -1.01 -16.23 -11.88
C ASP A 53 -1.84 -14.99 -11.53
N TYR A 54 -3.08 -15.16 -11.07
CA TYR A 54 -3.90 -14.06 -10.63
C TYR A 54 -3.40 -13.47 -9.31
N THR A 55 -3.01 -14.31 -8.36
CA THR A 55 -2.42 -13.87 -7.08
C THR A 55 -1.15 -13.06 -7.32
N ASN A 56 -0.25 -13.57 -8.16
CA ASN A 56 1.03 -12.93 -8.51
C ASN A 56 0.90 -11.89 -9.65
N GLY A 57 -0.32 -11.61 -10.08
CA GLY A 57 -0.60 -10.76 -11.24
C GLY A 57 -0.28 -9.30 -10.97
N ARG A 58 0.78 -8.78 -11.62
CA ARG A 58 1.20 -7.38 -11.57
C ARG A 58 0.94 -6.62 -12.87
N GLY A 59 0.36 -7.28 -13.86
CA GLY A 59 0.15 -6.70 -15.20
C GLY A 59 1.44 -6.62 -16.01
N PRO A 60 1.56 -5.67 -16.95
CA PRO A 60 2.70 -5.61 -17.87
C PRO A 60 4.02 -5.18 -17.20
N ASN A 61 3.97 -4.60 -16.00
CA ASN A 61 5.14 -4.02 -15.33
C ASN A 61 5.65 -4.96 -14.24
N LEU A 62 6.25 -6.07 -14.64
CA LEU A 62 6.85 -7.04 -13.70
C LEU A 62 8.06 -6.42 -13.00
N LYS A 63 8.16 -6.66 -11.69
CA LYS A 63 9.24 -6.15 -10.83
C LYS A 63 10.11 -7.27 -10.29
N ASN A 64 9.51 -8.45 -10.06
CA ASN A 64 10.16 -9.56 -9.38
C ASN A 64 9.95 -10.89 -10.11
N PRO A 65 10.85 -11.87 -9.96
CA PRO A 65 10.62 -13.23 -10.41
C PRO A 65 9.34 -13.83 -9.78
N GLY A 66 8.61 -14.62 -10.54
CA GLY A 66 7.38 -15.28 -10.11
C GLY A 66 6.11 -14.43 -10.31
N GLU A 67 6.23 -13.15 -10.64
CA GLU A 67 5.09 -12.32 -11.02
C GLU A 67 4.54 -12.72 -12.38
N SER A 68 3.24 -12.48 -12.61
CA SER A 68 2.57 -12.73 -13.88
C SER A 68 2.09 -11.45 -14.56
N THR A 69 1.90 -11.50 -15.87
CA THR A 69 1.37 -10.38 -16.68
C THR A 69 -0.13 -10.19 -16.55
N VAL A 70 -0.82 -11.05 -15.80
CA VAL A 70 -2.23 -10.90 -15.47
C VAL A 70 -2.41 -9.66 -14.57
N LYS A 71 -3.50 -8.91 -14.80
CA LYS A 71 -3.89 -7.86 -13.85
C LYS A 71 -4.60 -8.48 -12.65
N GLY A 72 -3.80 -8.97 -11.71
CA GLY A 72 -4.25 -9.67 -10.50
C GLY A 72 -4.08 -8.85 -9.22
N PHE A 73 -3.91 -9.52 -8.09
CA PHE A 73 -3.86 -8.86 -6.78
C PHE A 73 -2.74 -7.84 -6.68
N LEU A 74 -1.52 -8.17 -7.07
CA LEU A 74 -0.39 -7.25 -6.98
C LEU A 74 -0.58 -6.01 -7.85
N TYR A 75 -1.27 -6.14 -9.01
CA TYR A 75 -1.62 -5.00 -9.85
C TYR A 75 -2.55 -4.03 -9.15
N TYR A 76 -3.64 -4.54 -8.56
CA TYR A 76 -4.60 -3.69 -7.88
C TYR A 76 -4.06 -3.12 -6.56
N GLN A 77 -3.23 -3.86 -5.84
CA GLN A 77 -2.51 -3.37 -4.68
C GLN A 77 -1.60 -2.18 -5.04
N ASP A 78 -0.82 -2.28 -6.12
CA ASP A 78 0.00 -1.16 -6.62
C ASP A 78 -0.86 0.06 -6.98
N LYS A 79 -2.04 -0.15 -7.58
CA LYS A 79 -2.96 0.95 -7.92
C LYS A 79 -3.54 1.62 -6.68
N LEU A 80 -3.94 0.85 -5.69
CA LEU A 80 -4.43 1.38 -4.42
C LEU A 80 -3.34 2.14 -3.66
N ASN A 81 -2.11 1.62 -3.64
CA ASN A 81 -0.98 2.30 -3.03
C ASN A 81 -0.65 3.63 -3.75
N THR A 82 -0.67 3.63 -5.08
CA THR A 82 -0.49 4.86 -5.87
C THR A 82 -1.60 5.88 -5.57
N PHE A 83 -2.85 5.42 -5.46
CA PHE A 83 -3.97 6.29 -5.10
C PHE A 83 -3.79 6.88 -3.70
N ALA A 84 -3.48 6.04 -2.69
CA ALA A 84 -3.28 6.49 -1.32
C ALA A 84 -2.14 7.51 -1.21
N GLN A 85 -1.01 7.25 -1.88
CA GLN A 85 0.11 8.18 -1.94
C GLN A 85 -0.29 9.51 -2.58
N THR A 86 -0.91 9.48 -3.77
CA THR A 86 -1.33 10.70 -4.48
C THR A 86 -2.36 11.50 -3.68
N PHE A 87 -3.30 10.80 -3.03
CA PHE A 87 -4.29 11.43 -2.16
C PHE A 87 -3.61 12.12 -0.97
N ALA A 88 -2.69 11.43 -0.29
CA ALA A 88 -1.97 12.00 0.84
C ALA A 88 -1.10 13.19 0.41
N ASP A 89 -0.39 13.08 -0.71
CA ASP A 89 0.44 14.17 -1.25
C ASP A 89 -0.43 15.39 -1.58
N THR A 90 -1.60 15.17 -2.18
CA THR A 90 -2.54 16.25 -2.50
C THR A 90 -3.02 16.94 -1.22
N VAL A 91 -3.50 16.16 -0.25
CA VAL A 91 -4.01 16.71 1.03
C VAL A 91 -2.92 17.42 1.82
N ASN A 92 -1.71 16.87 1.84
CA ASN A 92 -0.55 17.41 2.56
C ASN A 92 0.05 18.67 1.92
N ASN A 93 -0.45 19.10 0.76
CA ASN A 93 0.01 20.29 0.06
C ASN A 93 -1.09 21.34 -0.14
N ILE A 94 -2.20 21.25 0.61
CA ILE A 94 -3.32 22.20 0.50
C ILE A 94 -3.18 23.37 1.49
N ILE A 95 -2.83 23.06 2.75
CA ILE A 95 -2.87 24.04 3.85
C ILE A 95 -1.43 24.47 4.18
N PRO A 96 -1.04 25.72 3.92
CA PRO A 96 0.27 26.21 4.30
C PRO A 96 0.43 26.26 5.82
N GLU A 97 1.64 26.01 6.29
CA GLU A 97 2.03 26.31 7.66
C GLU A 97 2.11 27.81 7.85
N LEU A 98 1.68 28.33 9.01
CA LEU A 98 1.73 29.74 9.34
C LEU A 98 2.65 29.98 10.53
N ASP A 99 3.38 31.09 10.50
CA ASP A 99 4.15 31.57 11.63
C ASP A 99 3.26 32.25 12.71
N GLU A 100 3.87 32.77 13.78
CA GLU A 100 3.16 33.47 14.86
C GLU A 100 2.43 34.73 14.39
N ASN A 101 2.83 35.32 13.27
CA ASN A 101 2.22 36.51 12.69
C ASN A 101 1.08 36.16 11.71
N GLY A 102 0.89 34.87 11.41
CA GLY A 102 -0.08 34.37 10.43
C GLY A 102 0.43 34.43 8.98
N ASP A 103 1.73 34.61 8.76
CA ASP A 103 2.34 34.58 7.44
C ASP A 103 2.77 33.16 7.07
N PRO A 104 2.70 32.76 5.77
CA PRO A 104 3.15 31.46 5.33
C PRO A 104 4.63 31.21 5.65
N VAL A 105 4.91 30.07 6.29
CA VAL A 105 6.29 29.60 6.52
C VAL A 105 6.89 29.13 5.18
N VAL A 106 8.13 29.50 4.93
CA VAL A 106 8.91 29.03 3.78
C VAL A 106 10.16 28.27 4.23
N ASP A 107 10.63 27.36 3.41
CA ASP A 107 11.88 26.63 3.63
C ASP A 107 13.12 27.48 3.21
N ALA A 108 14.31 26.88 3.29
CA ALA A 108 15.56 27.56 2.94
C ALA A 108 15.68 27.95 1.45
N ASP A 109 14.86 27.36 0.59
CA ASP A 109 14.80 27.62 -0.85
C ASP A 109 13.60 28.50 -1.23
N ASP A 110 12.97 29.15 -0.25
CA ASP A 110 11.81 30.05 -0.39
C ASP A 110 10.51 29.35 -0.89
N ASN A 111 10.42 28.03 -0.72
CA ASN A 111 9.21 27.28 -1.04
C ASN A 111 8.25 27.24 0.16
N PRO A 112 6.91 27.31 -0.07
CA PRO A 112 5.93 27.21 1.01
C PRO A 112 6.02 25.86 1.73
N VAL A 113 6.02 25.90 3.05
CA VAL A 113 5.86 24.71 3.90
C VAL A 113 4.38 24.44 4.12
N TYR A 114 3.96 23.18 4.02
CA TYR A 114 2.55 22.79 4.17
C TYR A 114 2.35 21.87 5.37
N ARG A 115 1.17 22.00 6.00
CA ARG A 115 0.76 21.15 7.11
C ARG A 115 0.61 19.71 6.66
N LYS A 116 1.24 18.79 7.38
CA LYS A 116 1.16 17.37 7.08
C LYS A 116 -0.03 16.74 7.84
N LEU A 117 -1.10 16.51 7.10
CA LEU A 117 -2.36 15.97 7.64
C LEU A 117 -2.39 14.45 7.63
N LEU A 118 -1.76 13.83 6.62
CA LEU A 118 -1.72 12.39 6.44
C LEU A 118 -0.28 11.88 6.47
N GLY A 119 -0.10 10.67 6.98
CA GLY A 119 1.18 9.97 7.04
C GLY A 119 0.98 8.46 7.03
N ALA A 120 2.06 7.71 7.20
CA ALA A 120 2.07 6.26 7.27
C ALA A 120 1.99 5.80 8.73
N TYR A 121 0.96 5.04 9.09
CA TYR A 121 0.87 4.41 10.42
C TYR A 121 1.92 3.29 10.53
N ASP A 122 2.72 3.35 11.58
CA ASP A 122 3.72 2.35 11.92
C ASP A 122 3.21 1.51 13.11
N PRO A 123 2.80 0.26 12.89
CA PRO A 123 2.28 -0.58 13.96
C PRO A 123 3.33 -0.94 15.02
N ALA A 124 4.62 -0.89 14.70
CA ALA A 124 5.69 -1.20 15.65
C ALA A 124 5.85 -0.10 16.70
N SER A 125 5.66 1.18 16.32
CA SER A 125 5.73 2.32 17.24
C SER A 125 4.36 2.81 17.71
N GLY A 126 3.27 2.39 17.06
CA GLY A 126 1.91 2.89 17.29
C GLY A 126 1.73 4.38 16.91
N LYS A 127 2.58 4.90 16.01
CA LYS A 127 2.60 6.31 15.61
C LYS A 127 2.51 6.47 14.11
N VAL A 128 2.09 7.66 13.68
CA VAL A 128 2.10 8.04 12.27
C VAL A 128 3.44 8.68 11.93
N LYS A 129 4.08 8.17 10.87
CA LYS A 129 5.38 8.61 10.35
C LYS A 129 5.20 9.41 9.08
N LEU A 130 6.01 10.46 8.91
CA LEU A 130 6.01 11.32 7.72
C LEU A 130 7.15 10.97 6.74
N ASP A 131 8.13 10.21 7.22
CA ASP A 131 9.32 9.77 6.49
C ASP A 131 9.20 8.35 5.91
N GLN A 132 8.02 7.74 6.05
CA GLN A 132 7.71 6.42 5.48
C GLN A 132 6.76 6.54 4.30
N SER A 133 6.87 5.59 3.36
CA SER A 133 5.96 5.52 2.22
C SER A 133 4.53 5.23 2.66
N ILE A 134 3.61 6.07 2.20
CA ILE A 134 2.18 5.88 2.42
C ILE A 134 1.65 4.85 1.43
N THR A 135 0.90 3.88 1.95
CA THR A 135 0.21 2.84 1.19
C THR A 135 -1.27 2.81 1.57
N ALA A 136 -2.07 2.07 0.81
CA ALA A 136 -3.49 1.89 1.14
C ALA A 136 -3.73 1.18 2.49
N ASP A 137 -2.75 0.41 2.94
CA ASP A 137 -2.80 -0.33 4.20
C ASP A 137 -2.43 0.52 5.42
N ASN A 138 -1.53 1.52 5.25
CA ASN A 138 -0.99 2.28 6.37
C ASN A 138 -1.36 3.77 6.39
N ILE A 139 -2.10 4.28 5.40
CA ILE A 139 -2.51 5.69 5.38
C ILE A 139 -3.31 6.05 6.63
N SER A 140 -2.92 7.12 7.32
CA SER A 140 -3.57 7.55 8.55
C SER A 140 -3.44 9.07 8.75
N ILE A 141 -4.30 9.62 9.59
CA ILE A 141 -4.19 11.01 10.04
C ILE A 141 -3.01 11.18 10.98
N THR A 142 -2.29 12.30 10.87
CA THR A 142 -1.15 12.58 11.73
C THR A 142 -1.54 12.77 13.20
N ASP A 143 -0.62 12.50 14.10
CA ASP A 143 -0.83 12.70 15.54
C ASP A 143 -1.16 14.15 15.87
N THR A 144 -0.60 15.11 15.13
CA THR A 144 -0.87 16.54 15.29
C THR A 144 -2.34 16.85 14.99
N TRP A 145 -2.83 16.41 13.82
CA TRP A 145 -4.23 16.65 13.46
C TRP A 145 -5.20 15.88 14.36
N SER A 146 -4.86 14.66 14.75
CA SER A 146 -5.68 13.84 15.67
C SER A 146 -5.87 14.50 17.04
N LYS A 147 -4.84 15.19 17.55
CA LYS A 147 -4.89 15.87 18.86
C LYS A 147 -5.54 17.25 18.81
N ASP A 148 -5.41 17.92 17.68
CA ASP A 148 -5.98 19.25 17.45
C ASP A 148 -6.73 19.29 16.13
N PRO A 149 -8.06 19.07 16.13
CA PRO A 149 -8.88 19.16 14.91
C PRO A 149 -8.83 20.54 14.24
N SER A 150 -8.48 21.60 14.97
CA SER A 150 -8.35 22.95 14.41
C SER A 150 -7.11 23.11 13.53
N TYR A 151 -6.19 22.13 13.55
CA TYR A 151 -4.99 22.12 12.72
C TYR A 151 -5.26 22.22 11.22
N ILE A 152 -6.46 21.84 10.77
CA ILE A 152 -6.89 22.00 9.37
C ILE A 152 -7.43 23.41 9.05
N ILE A 153 -7.64 24.26 10.08
CA ILE A 153 -8.21 25.59 9.87
C ILE A 153 -7.10 26.54 9.46
N TYR A 154 -7.24 27.10 8.26
CA TYR A 154 -6.39 28.18 7.79
C TYR A 154 -6.94 29.51 8.31
N GLN A 155 -6.22 30.18 9.22
CA GLN A 155 -6.55 31.54 9.66
C GLN A 155 -5.37 32.46 9.35
N LYS A 156 -5.59 33.42 8.46
CA LYS A 156 -4.69 34.56 8.33
C LYS A 156 -5.13 35.61 9.35
N THR A 157 -4.23 35.96 10.28
CA THR A 157 -4.50 37.02 11.27
C THR A 157 -4.58 38.36 10.54
N GLY A 158 -5.76 38.94 10.44
CA GLY A 158 -5.93 40.32 9.92
C GLY A 158 -7.08 40.58 8.96
N ASP A 159 -7.42 39.65 8.11
CA ASP A 159 -8.58 39.81 7.21
C ASP A 159 -9.34 38.49 7.15
N LEU A 160 -10.31 38.32 8.04
CA LEU A 160 -11.35 37.32 7.85
C LEU A 160 -12.24 37.79 6.72
N PRO A 161 -12.25 37.15 5.54
CA PRO A 161 -13.43 37.19 4.75
C PRO A 161 -14.47 36.45 5.59
N VAL A 162 -15.46 37.19 6.10
CA VAL A 162 -16.66 36.63 6.73
C VAL A 162 -17.39 35.81 5.66
N TYR A 163 -16.93 34.59 5.43
CA TYR A 163 -17.76 33.61 4.77
C TYR A 163 -18.79 33.20 5.82
N GLY A 164 -19.90 33.93 5.87
CA GLY A 164 -21.08 33.50 6.58
C GLY A 164 -21.46 32.13 6.06
N PHE A 165 -21.32 31.13 6.93
CA PHE A 165 -21.99 29.85 6.68
C PHE A 165 -23.48 30.16 6.52
N PRO A 166 -24.15 29.68 5.48
CA PRO A 166 -25.60 29.84 5.40
C PRO A 166 -26.18 29.14 6.63
N THR A 167 -26.76 29.93 7.53
CA THR A 167 -27.59 29.42 8.62
C THR A 167 -28.81 28.78 7.96
N PHE A 168 -28.87 27.48 7.93
CA PHE A 168 -30.09 26.74 7.61
C PHE A 168 -31.03 26.86 8.80
N TYR A 169 -32.11 27.59 8.61
CA TYR A 169 -33.28 27.56 9.47
C TYR A 169 -34.19 26.42 9.05
#